data_3891757362d8b01efea67940ec38c30e
#
_entry.id   3891757362d8b01efea67940ec38c30e
#
_cell.length_a   1.000
_cell.length_b   1.000
_cell.length_c   1.000
_cell.angle_alpha   90.00
_cell.angle_beta   90.00
_cell.angle_gamma   90.00
#
_symmetry.space_group_name_H-M   'P 1'
#
loop_
_entity.id
_entity.type
_entity.pdbx_description
1 polymer ?
#
loop_
_entity_poly.entity_id
_entity_poly.type
_entity_poly.pdbx_seq_one_letter_code
_entity_poly.pdbx_strand_id
1 'polypeptide(L)'
;MALISVEGIRVFAYHGHLPEEAKLGGHFIVNVWVTVDTSEVEKTDDLNHTVDYVKIIEIVRDQMAIRSDMIEHPARRIVDTILPLNKVQKVKVEVEKISPPIDATFDKISVTSQGEN
;
A
#
# COMPACT_ATOMS: atom_id res chain seq x y z
N MET A 1 -12.75 -17.51 -1.54
CA MET A 1 -12.17 -16.22 -1.11
C MET A 1 -10.90 -16.47 -0.31
N ALA A 2 -9.89 -15.70 -0.59
CA ALA A 2 -8.64 -15.73 0.19
C ALA A 2 -8.16 -14.31 0.45
N LEU A 3 -7.36 -14.14 1.49
CA LEU A 3 -6.68 -12.89 1.81
C LEU A 3 -5.22 -13.03 1.41
N ILE A 4 -4.78 -12.20 0.48
CA ILE A 4 -3.38 -12.08 0.11
C ILE A 4 -2.83 -10.86 0.86
N SER A 5 -1.76 -11.06 1.62
CA SER A 5 -1.10 -9.95 2.30
C SER A 5 0.33 -9.79 1.81
N VAL A 6 0.71 -8.54 1.59
CA VAL A 6 2.11 -8.17 1.34
C VAL A 6 2.46 -7.14 2.40
N GLU A 7 3.27 -7.53 3.36
CA GLU A 7 3.54 -6.73 4.54
C GLU A 7 5.01 -6.33 4.60
N GLY A 8 5.24 -5.16 5.17
CA GLY A 8 6.60 -4.67 5.36
C GLY A 8 7.28 -4.18 4.08
N ILE A 9 6.53 -3.68 3.11
CA ILE A 9 7.13 -3.08 1.91
C ILE A 9 7.81 -1.77 2.32
N ARG A 10 9.13 -1.73 2.23
CA ARG A 10 9.92 -0.57 2.65
C ARG A 10 10.19 0.33 1.47
N VAL A 11 9.84 1.62 1.61
CA VAL A 11 10.12 2.62 0.58
C VAL A 11 10.68 3.88 1.23
N PHE A 12 11.59 4.54 0.51
CA PHE A 12 12.03 5.87 0.83
C PHE A 12 11.23 6.85 -0.04
N ALA A 13 10.58 7.84 0.58
CA ALA A 13 9.70 8.75 -0.13
C ALA A 13 9.70 10.13 0.55
N TYR A 14 9.04 11.11 -0.08
CA TYR A 14 9.08 12.52 0.34
C TYR A 14 7.71 13.04 0.77
N HIS A 15 6.84 12.16 1.27
CA HIS A 15 5.50 12.53 1.73
C HIS A 15 5.56 13.27 3.07
N GLY A 16 4.68 14.23 3.23
CA GLY A 16 4.49 14.96 4.46
C GLY A 16 4.35 16.46 4.21
N HIS A 17 3.64 17.14 5.09
CA HIS A 17 3.40 18.59 4.97
C HIS A 17 4.51 19.43 5.58
N LEU A 18 5.39 18.83 6.39
CA LEU A 18 6.54 19.54 6.96
C LEU A 18 7.62 19.77 5.89
N PRO A 19 8.25 20.93 5.85
CA PRO A 19 9.31 21.21 4.85
C PRO A 19 10.45 20.21 4.88
N GLU A 20 10.82 19.71 6.06
CA GLU A 20 11.88 18.72 6.24
C GLU A 20 11.53 17.40 5.56
N GLU A 21 10.27 16.98 5.64
CA GLU A 21 9.78 15.74 5.00
C GLU A 21 9.88 15.85 3.48
N ALA A 22 9.48 16.98 2.92
CA ALA A 22 9.53 17.21 1.47
C ALA A 22 10.96 17.31 0.93
N LYS A 23 11.87 17.85 1.73
CA LYS A 23 13.25 18.12 1.32
C LYS A 23 14.17 16.92 1.53
N LEU A 24 14.08 16.27 2.68
CA LEU A 24 15.01 15.21 3.10
C LEU A 24 14.44 13.82 2.86
N GLY A 25 13.11 13.69 2.76
CA GLY A 25 12.45 12.42 2.65
C GLY A 25 12.47 11.64 3.95
N GLY A 26 11.97 10.42 3.91
CA GLY A 26 11.93 9.52 5.05
C GLY A 26 11.58 8.10 4.64
N HIS A 27 11.70 7.21 5.60
CA HIS A 27 11.35 5.81 5.41
C HIS A 27 9.86 5.58 5.72
N PHE A 28 9.23 4.78 4.86
CA PHE A 28 7.84 4.36 5.01
C PHE A 28 7.78 2.85 4.94
N ILE A 29 6.78 2.27 5.62
CA ILE A 29 6.43 0.86 5.48
C ILE A 29 4.99 0.82 4.99
N VAL A 30 4.76 0.04 3.94
CA VAL A 30 3.43 -0.14 3.37
C VAL A 30 3.02 -1.60 3.53
N ASN A 31 1.83 -1.80 4.07
CA ASN A 31 1.22 -3.11 4.24
C ASN A 31 -0.06 -3.15 3.41
N VAL A 32 -0.24 -4.22 2.66
CA VAL A 32 -1.38 -4.38 1.75
C VAL A 32 -2.07 -5.70 2.02
N TRP A 33 -3.38 -5.66 2.15
CA TRP A 33 -4.23 -6.84 2.29
C TRP A 33 -5.29 -6.81 1.20
N VAL A 34 -5.34 -7.87 0.38
CA VAL A 34 -6.25 -7.96 -0.76
C VAL A 34 -7.10 -9.20 -0.61
N THR A 35 -8.42 -9.00 -0.55
CA THR A 35 -9.37 -10.12 -0.60
C THR A 35 -9.63 -10.46 -2.06
N VAL A 36 -9.39 -11.71 -2.43
CA VAL A 36 -9.41 -12.19 -3.82
C VAL A 36 -10.33 -13.38 -3.93
N ASP A 37 -11.09 -13.45 -5.03
CA ASP A 37 -11.82 -14.67 -5.39
C ASP A 37 -10.82 -15.68 -5.98
N THR A 38 -10.46 -16.67 -5.19
CA THR A 38 -9.47 -17.69 -5.54
C THR A 38 -10.11 -19.01 -5.98
N SER A 39 -11.43 -19.04 -6.18
CA SER A 39 -12.13 -20.29 -6.50
C SER A 39 -11.62 -20.95 -7.78
N GLU A 40 -11.20 -20.17 -8.77
CA GLU A 40 -10.69 -20.68 -10.04
C GLU A 40 -9.23 -21.10 -9.95
N VAL A 41 -8.36 -20.26 -9.40
CA VAL A 41 -6.94 -20.57 -9.28
C VAL A 41 -6.67 -21.77 -8.35
N GLU A 42 -7.53 -21.99 -7.36
CA GLU A 42 -7.43 -23.16 -6.47
C GLU A 42 -7.61 -24.48 -7.23
N LYS A 43 -8.25 -24.46 -8.40
CA LYS A 43 -8.47 -25.61 -9.26
C LYS A 43 -7.47 -25.70 -10.41
N THR A 44 -7.06 -24.56 -10.97
CA THR A 44 -6.29 -24.50 -12.21
C THR A 44 -4.79 -24.32 -11.99
N ASP A 45 -4.41 -23.76 -10.83
CA ASP A 45 -3.02 -23.40 -10.55
C ASP A 45 -2.43 -22.46 -11.62
N ASP A 46 -3.27 -21.57 -12.18
CA ASP A 46 -2.89 -20.64 -13.25
C ASP A 46 -2.89 -19.21 -12.72
N LEU A 47 -1.76 -18.52 -12.83
CA LEU A 47 -1.59 -17.14 -12.39
C LEU A 47 -2.60 -16.17 -13.02
N ASN A 48 -3.08 -16.47 -14.23
CA ASN A 48 -4.09 -15.64 -14.91
C ASN A 48 -5.45 -15.66 -14.19
N HIS A 49 -5.66 -16.57 -13.26
CA HIS A 49 -6.91 -16.71 -12.50
C HIS A 49 -6.82 -16.09 -11.09
N THR A 50 -5.81 -15.30 -10.83
CA THR A 50 -5.63 -14.65 -9.54
C THR A 50 -4.91 -13.29 -9.71
N VAL A 51 -4.54 -12.69 -8.58
CA VAL A 51 -3.73 -11.47 -8.55
C VAL A 51 -2.27 -11.84 -8.32
N ASP A 52 -1.40 -11.30 -9.17
CA ASP A 52 0.05 -11.43 -8.98
C ASP A 52 0.52 -10.43 -7.91
N TYR A 53 1.04 -10.94 -6.79
CA TYR A 53 1.54 -10.08 -5.72
C TYR A 53 2.75 -9.23 -6.13
N VAL A 54 3.50 -9.64 -7.15
CA VAL A 54 4.57 -8.80 -7.72
C VAL A 54 3.98 -7.52 -8.28
N LYS A 55 2.82 -7.60 -8.93
CA LYS A 55 2.09 -6.43 -9.42
C LYS A 55 1.66 -5.50 -8.28
N ILE A 56 1.25 -6.07 -7.15
CA ILE A 56 0.90 -5.28 -5.96
C ILE A 56 2.11 -4.49 -5.48
N ILE A 57 3.28 -5.14 -5.39
CA ILE A 57 4.52 -4.48 -4.96
C ILE A 57 4.91 -3.34 -5.93
N GLU A 58 4.81 -3.58 -7.23
CA GLU A 58 5.09 -2.56 -8.25
C GLU A 58 4.17 -1.35 -8.11
N ILE A 59 2.87 -1.58 -7.91
CA ILE A 59 1.87 -0.51 -7.70
C ILE A 59 2.25 0.31 -6.47
N VAL A 60 2.59 -0.33 -5.36
CA VAL A 60 2.97 0.37 -4.15
C VAL A 60 4.19 1.26 -4.40
N ARG A 61 5.23 0.73 -5.02
CA ARG A 61 6.44 1.48 -5.32
C ARG A 61 6.17 2.67 -6.23
N ASP A 62 5.38 2.47 -7.28
CA ASP A 62 5.06 3.52 -8.25
C ASP A 62 4.24 4.64 -7.61
N GLN A 63 3.23 4.29 -6.81
CA GLN A 63 2.37 5.28 -6.15
C GLN A 63 3.08 6.01 -5.03
N MET A 64 3.95 5.34 -4.29
CA MET A 64 4.74 5.97 -3.24
C MET A 64 5.80 6.91 -3.79
N ALA A 65 6.23 6.74 -5.03
CA ALA A 65 7.17 7.64 -5.70
C ALA A 65 6.56 9.00 -6.06
N ILE A 66 5.24 9.11 -6.12
CA ILE A 66 4.53 10.37 -6.41
C ILE A 66 4.29 11.09 -5.08
N ARG A 67 5.00 12.21 -4.88
CA ARG A 67 4.94 12.94 -3.61
C ARG A 67 3.55 13.50 -3.32
N SER A 68 3.14 13.43 -2.04
CA SER A 68 1.92 14.06 -1.51
C SER A 68 2.23 14.71 -0.15
N ASP A 69 1.48 15.75 0.20
CA ASP A 69 1.60 16.38 1.51
C ASP A 69 1.09 15.48 2.64
N MET A 70 0.04 14.71 2.37
CA MET A 70 -0.62 13.85 3.36
C MET A 70 -0.53 12.39 2.93
N ILE A 71 -0.17 11.50 3.85
CA ILE A 71 -0.03 10.06 3.53
C ILE A 71 -1.36 9.37 3.24
N GLU A 72 -2.48 9.97 3.60
CA GLU A 72 -3.82 9.49 3.19
C GLU A 72 -3.95 9.46 1.67
N HIS A 73 -3.31 10.37 0.97
CA HIS A 73 -3.39 10.49 -0.48
C HIS A 73 -2.73 9.30 -1.21
N PRO A 74 -1.44 8.97 -0.98
CA PRO A 74 -0.86 7.77 -1.60
C PRO A 74 -1.52 6.49 -1.12
N ALA A 75 -1.98 6.40 0.14
CA ALA A 75 -2.71 5.24 0.63
C ALA A 75 -3.96 5.01 -0.23
N ARG A 76 -4.74 6.05 -0.50
CA ARG A 76 -5.94 5.95 -1.34
C ARG A 76 -5.62 5.62 -2.79
N ARG A 77 -4.56 6.23 -3.36
CA ARG A 77 -4.14 5.91 -4.74
C ARG A 77 -3.78 4.45 -4.90
N ILE A 78 -3.11 3.85 -3.90
CA ILE A 78 -2.76 2.43 -3.93
C ILE A 78 -4.04 1.58 -3.91
N VAL A 79 -4.99 1.88 -3.02
CA VAL A 79 -6.28 1.19 -2.99
C VAL A 79 -6.97 1.25 -4.35
N ASP A 80 -7.09 2.45 -4.91
CA ASP A 80 -7.80 2.68 -6.17
C ASP A 80 -7.11 1.99 -7.37
N THR A 81 -5.80 1.83 -7.31
CA THR A 81 -5.03 1.19 -8.39
C THR A 81 -5.10 -0.33 -8.31
N ILE A 82 -5.23 -0.91 -7.11
CA ILE A 82 -5.34 -2.35 -6.92
C ILE A 82 -6.77 -2.85 -7.14
N LEU A 83 -7.79 -2.08 -6.74
CA LEU A 83 -9.20 -2.51 -6.85
C LEU A 83 -9.62 -3.05 -8.24
N PRO A 84 -9.17 -2.45 -9.37
CA PRO A 84 -9.55 -2.94 -10.70
C PRO A 84 -8.86 -4.24 -11.13
N LEU A 85 -7.87 -4.72 -10.37
CA LEU A 85 -7.15 -5.92 -10.77
C LEU A 85 -8.07 -7.15 -10.74
N ASN A 86 -7.72 -8.13 -11.58
CA ASN A 86 -8.53 -9.33 -11.77
C ASN A 86 -8.81 -10.06 -10.45
N LYS A 87 -10.08 -10.41 -10.21
CA LYS A 87 -10.53 -11.18 -9.03
C LYS A 87 -10.47 -10.45 -7.70
N VAL A 88 -10.07 -9.19 -7.67
CA VAL A 88 -10.01 -8.40 -6.43
C VAL A 88 -11.42 -8.04 -5.97
N GLN A 89 -11.70 -8.28 -4.68
CA GLN A 89 -12.98 -7.94 -4.05
C GLN A 89 -12.83 -6.78 -3.07
N LYS A 90 -11.74 -6.75 -2.32
CA LYS A 90 -11.49 -5.74 -1.29
C LYS A 90 -10.01 -5.47 -1.16
N VAL A 91 -9.65 -4.23 -0.87
CA VAL A 91 -8.26 -3.81 -0.63
C VAL A 91 -8.19 -2.98 0.64
N LYS A 92 -7.19 -3.27 1.46
CA LYS A 92 -6.85 -2.47 2.63
C LYS A 92 -5.36 -2.16 2.55
N VAL A 93 -5.01 -0.88 2.74
CA VAL A 93 -3.62 -0.41 2.67
C VAL A 93 -3.30 0.40 3.92
N GLU A 94 -2.21 0.06 4.57
CA GLU A 94 -1.66 0.84 5.68
C GLU A 94 -0.34 1.45 5.25
N VAL A 95 -0.19 2.76 5.43
CA VAL A 95 1.07 3.49 5.20
C VAL A 95 1.59 3.98 6.54
N GLU A 96 2.78 3.55 6.91
CA GLU A 96 3.43 3.90 8.17
C GLU A 96 4.59 4.86 7.91
N LYS A 97 4.65 5.96 8.66
CA LYS A 97 5.82 6.83 8.73
C LYS A 97 6.75 6.31 9.81
N ILE A 98 8.01 6.11 9.46
CA ILE A 98 9.03 5.68 10.42
C ILE A 98 9.85 6.89 10.84
N SER A 99 9.88 7.16 12.15
CA SER A 99 10.65 8.26 12.75
C SER A 99 10.46 9.61 12.04
N PRO A 100 9.22 10.11 11.91
CA PRO A 100 9.00 11.43 11.33
C PRO A 100 9.62 12.52 12.20
N PRO A 101 9.96 13.70 11.64
CA PRO A 101 10.65 14.78 12.35
C PRO A 101 9.72 15.54 13.29
N ILE A 102 9.23 14.88 14.31
CA ILE A 102 8.33 15.43 15.33
C ILE A 102 9.00 15.27 16.70
N ASP A 103 9.01 16.34 17.49
CA ASP A 103 9.59 16.33 18.84
C ASP A 103 8.65 15.66 19.83
N ALA A 104 8.63 14.32 19.81
CA ALA A 104 7.85 13.48 20.70
C ALA A 104 8.38 12.05 20.64
N THR A 105 8.04 11.27 21.65
CA THR A 105 8.38 9.84 21.70
C THR A 105 7.16 9.02 21.34
N PHE A 106 7.23 8.26 20.25
CA PHE A 106 6.18 7.35 19.80
C PHE A 106 6.78 6.33 18.83
N ASP A 107 6.08 5.22 18.60
CA ASP A 107 6.60 4.15 17.75
C ASP A 107 6.43 4.47 16.26
N LYS A 108 5.23 4.85 15.86
CA LYS A 108 4.92 5.13 14.45
C LYS A 108 3.65 5.96 14.31
N ILE A 109 3.52 6.57 13.14
CA ILE A 109 2.26 7.15 12.68
C ILE A 109 1.84 6.36 11.47
N SER A 110 0.59 5.94 11.41
CA SER A 110 0.07 5.21 10.26
C SER A 110 -1.32 5.68 9.86
N VAL A 111 -1.62 5.49 8.58
CA VAL A 111 -2.95 5.72 8.01
C VAL A 111 -3.36 4.46 7.29
N THR A 112 -4.59 4.02 7.52
CA THR A 112 -5.17 2.86 6.84
C THR A 112 -6.33 3.32 5.97
N SER A 113 -6.29 2.97 4.69
CA SER A 113 -7.36 3.22 3.73
C SER A 113 -7.88 1.91 3.19
N GLN A 114 -9.16 1.83 2.89
CA GLN A 114 -9.74 0.61 2.33
C GLN A 114 -10.84 0.91 1.34
N GLY A 115 -11.09 -0.04 0.46
CA GLY A 115 -12.16 0.02 -0.53
C GLY A 115 -12.57 -1.38 -0.96
N GLU A 116 -13.74 -1.48 -1.56
CA GLU A 116 -14.26 -2.74 -2.08
C GLU A 116 -15.05 -2.52 -3.35
N ASN A 117 -15.06 -3.56 -4.19
CA ASN A 117 -15.85 -3.58 -5.42
C ASN A 117 -17.30 -3.98 -5.17
#